data_4f1fe84caeda993d94036939612264ff
#
_entry.id   4f1fe84caeda993d94036939612264ff
#
_cell.length_a   1.000
_cell.length_b   1.000
_cell.length_c   1.000
_cell.angle_alpha   90.00
_cell.angle_beta   90.00
_cell.angle_gamma   90.00
#
_symmetry.space_group_name_H-M   'P 1'
#
loop_
_entity.id
_entity.type
_entity.pdbx_description
1 polymer ?
#
loop_
_entity_poly.entity_id
_entity_poly.type
_entity_poly.pdbx_seq_one_letter_code
_entity_poly.pdbx_strand_id
1 'polypeptide(L)'
;PTFAGALADKIGFRRSMLLAFSLLTLGYGGLALFPTYLESAGLVEYGMTTTFKGLTESGMQYGILPIMALIVIGGAFIKSVITGTVARETTEANRAKGFAIFYGMVNIGAFSGKTIVKPLREALGNEGLITLNYFSASMTFLALIAIWFFYKSSHTGEEGKTFRQIWKALLKVCGNGRLIFLILIITGFWMVQHQLYATMPKYVLRLAGEGASPSWYANVNPLVVVLFVNLVTQMMRHKTALTSMTVGMFIMPVSALCMAYGNVLDGSTTILWMHPVAFMMVVGIVFQGLAETFISPRFLEYFSLQAPKGEEGMYLG
;
A
#
# COMPACT_ATOMS: atom_id res chain seq x y z
N PRO A 1 -10.26 -5.76 -4.33
CA PRO A 1 -10.76 -4.67 -3.47
C PRO A 1 -12.22 -4.30 -3.79
N THR A 2 -12.60 -4.04 -5.05
CA THR A 2 -13.95 -3.60 -5.46
C THR A 2 -15.06 -4.55 -4.98
N PHE A 3 -14.90 -5.87 -5.14
CA PHE A 3 -15.85 -6.85 -4.60
C PHE A 3 -15.88 -6.85 -3.07
N ALA A 4 -14.72 -6.73 -2.43
CA ALA A 4 -14.62 -6.62 -0.98
C ALA A 4 -15.27 -5.33 -0.47
N GLY A 5 -15.15 -4.21 -1.21
CA GLY A 5 -15.83 -2.96 -0.93
C GLY A 5 -17.35 -3.09 -1.00
N ALA A 6 -17.86 -3.70 -2.07
CA ALA A 6 -19.30 -3.95 -2.22
C ALA A 6 -19.85 -4.89 -1.13
N LEU A 7 -19.06 -5.87 -0.70
CA LEU A 7 -19.42 -6.74 0.42
C LEU A 7 -19.38 -5.96 1.74
N ALA A 8 -18.42 -5.07 1.92
CA ALA A 8 -18.31 -4.22 3.10
C ALA A 8 -19.47 -3.23 3.23
N ASP A 9 -19.94 -2.67 2.12
CA ASP A 9 -21.16 -1.84 2.09
C ASP A 9 -22.40 -2.64 2.57
N LYS A 10 -22.43 -3.96 2.30
CA LYS A 10 -23.52 -4.84 2.74
C LYS A 10 -23.44 -5.23 4.22
N ILE A 11 -22.28 -5.71 4.70
CA ILE A 11 -22.14 -6.26 6.06
C ILE A 11 -21.83 -5.19 7.12
N GLY A 12 -21.53 -3.96 6.67
CA GLY A 12 -21.16 -2.83 7.50
C GLY A 12 -19.64 -2.73 7.73
N PHE A 13 -19.16 -1.51 7.79
CA PHE A 13 -17.71 -1.24 7.83
C PHE A 13 -17.03 -1.74 9.10
N ARG A 14 -17.68 -1.66 10.27
CA ARG A 14 -17.11 -2.19 11.51
C ARG A 14 -16.86 -3.69 11.45
N ARG A 15 -17.84 -4.47 10.99
CA ARG A 15 -17.69 -5.92 10.84
C ARG A 15 -16.63 -6.27 9.80
N SER A 16 -16.60 -5.53 8.69
CA SER A 16 -15.60 -5.71 7.63
C SER A 16 -14.18 -5.41 8.11
N MET A 17 -13.97 -4.36 8.93
CA MET A 17 -12.67 -4.07 9.52
C MET A 17 -12.24 -5.16 10.49
N LEU A 18 -13.12 -5.62 11.38
CA LEU A 18 -12.81 -6.71 12.31
C LEU A 18 -12.41 -7.97 11.55
N LEU A 19 -13.17 -8.36 10.52
CA LEU A 19 -12.82 -9.48 9.65
C LEU A 19 -11.45 -9.29 8.98
N ALA A 20 -11.22 -8.12 8.39
CA ALA A 20 -9.98 -7.81 7.69
C ALA A 20 -8.75 -7.91 8.60
N PHE A 21 -8.79 -7.27 9.78
CA PHE A 21 -7.66 -7.31 10.71
C PHE A 21 -7.48 -8.67 11.36
N SER A 22 -8.55 -9.45 11.58
CA SER A 22 -8.44 -10.84 12.00
C SER A 22 -7.71 -11.69 10.96
N LEU A 23 -8.11 -11.59 9.68
CA LEU A 23 -7.46 -12.31 8.58
C LEU A 23 -5.99 -11.90 8.42
N LEU A 24 -5.67 -10.62 8.54
CA LEU A 24 -4.29 -10.14 8.45
C LEU A 24 -3.45 -10.61 9.65
N THR A 25 -3.98 -10.58 10.86
CA THR A 25 -3.28 -11.06 12.05
C THR A 25 -2.96 -12.56 11.93
N LEU A 26 -3.94 -13.36 11.49
CA LEU A 26 -3.75 -14.79 11.25
C LEU A 26 -2.77 -15.04 10.10
N GLY A 27 -2.86 -14.26 9.03
CA GLY A 27 -1.97 -14.37 7.88
C GLY A 27 -0.52 -14.01 8.21
N TYR A 28 -0.26 -12.87 8.84
CA TYR A 28 1.10 -12.49 9.26
C TYR A 28 1.63 -13.39 10.37
N GLY A 29 0.77 -13.83 11.32
CA GLY A 29 1.13 -14.85 12.31
C GLY A 29 1.52 -16.17 11.64
N GLY A 30 0.77 -16.58 10.62
CA GLY A 30 1.12 -17.75 9.81
C GLY A 30 2.46 -17.60 9.10
N LEU A 31 2.74 -16.43 8.48
CA LEU A 31 4.06 -16.16 7.87
C LEU A 31 5.21 -16.13 8.88
N ALA A 32 4.94 -15.81 10.14
CA ALA A 32 5.94 -15.84 11.18
C ALA A 32 6.19 -17.26 11.70
N LEU A 33 5.13 -18.05 11.89
CA LEU A 33 5.20 -19.40 12.49
C LEU A 33 5.58 -20.47 11.46
N PHE A 34 5.18 -20.32 10.21
CA PHE A 34 5.39 -21.35 9.18
C PHE A 34 6.86 -21.63 8.89
N PRO A 35 7.77 -20.64 8.75
CA PRO A 35 9.20 -20.89 8.60
C PRO A 35 9.78 -21.64 9.81
N THR A 36 9.43 -21.26 11.04
CA THR A 36 9.85 -21.93 12.26
C THR A 36 9.37 -23.39 12.31
N TYR A 37 8.15 -23.64 11.83
CA TYR A 37 7.63 -25.00 11.72
C TYR A 37 8.43 -25.83 10.71
N LEU A 38 8.76 -25.27 9.53
CA LEU A 38 9.57 -25.96 8.51
C LEU A 38 10.98 -26.30 9.03
N GLU A 39 11.57 -25.42 9.82
CA GLU A 39 12.87 -25.64 10.45
C GLU A 39 12.78 -26.75 11.50
N SER A 40 11.79 -26.71 12.38
CA SER A 40 11.57 -27.76 13.38
C SER A 40 11.28 -29.13 12.75
N ALA A 41 10.69 -29.16 11.56
CA ALA A 41 10.49 -30.39 10.78
C ALA A 41 11.76 -30.85 10.02
N GLY A 42 12.87 -30.12 10.13
CA GLY A 42 14.13 -30.43 9.45
C GLY A 42 14.11 -30.25 7.93
N LEU A 43 13.12 -29.55 7.40
CA LEU A 43 12.94 -29.32 5.95
C LEU A 43 13.71 -28.11 5.43
N VAL A 44 14.04 -27.18 6.32
CA VAL A 44 14.77 -25.94 6.02
C VAL A 44 15.72 -25.66 7.17
N GLU A 45 16.89 -25.13 6.86
CA GLU A 45 17.84 -24.61 7.84
C GLU A 45 18.12 -23.14 7.50
N TYR A 46 17.79 -22.25 8.45
CA TYR A 46 18.02 -20.81 8.30
C TYR A 46 19.37 -20.46 8.92
N GLY A 47 20.27 -19.93 8.10
CA GLY A 47 21.59 -19.43 8.50
C GLY A 47 21.98 -18.25 7.66
N MET A 48 23.29 -18.02 7.48
CA MET A 48 23.77 -17.01 6.51
C MET A 48 23.25 -17.30 5.10
N THR A 49 23.12 -18.59 4.74
CA THR A 49 22.46 -19.07 3.53
C THR A 49 21.36 -20.04 3.93
N THR A 50 20.16 -19.89 3.36
CA THR A 50 19.06 -20.80 3.61
C THR A 50 19.28 -22.12 2.84
N THR A 51 19.29 -23.23 3.54
CA THR A 51 19.45 -24.57 2.94
C THR A 51 18.12 -25.32 2.98
N PHE A 52 17.68 -25.86 1.84
CA PHE A 52 16.46 -26.64 1.73
C PHE A 52 16.78 -28.14 1.81
N LYS A 53 16.14 -28.87 2.72
CA LYS A 53 16.34 -30.30 3.00
C LYS A 53 15.03 -31.06 2.72
N GLY A 54 14.76 -31.40 1.46
CA GLY A 54 13.56 -32.18 1.09
C GLY A 54 12.24 -31.41 1.11
N LEU A 55 12.25 -30.07 1.19
CA LEU A 55 11.05 -29.23 1.19
C LEU A 55 10.18 -29.45 -0.06
N THR A 56 10.82 -29.55 -1.23
CA THR A 56 10.13 -29.74 -2.52
C THR A 56 9.46 -31.12 -2.61
N GLU A 57 10.11 -32.15 -2.11
CA GLU A 57 9.62 -33.54 -2.13
C GLU A 57 8.46 -33.75 -1.14
N SER A 58 8.47 -33.05 -0.02
CA SER A 58 7.40 -33.11 0.99
C SER A 58 6.12 -32.36 0.57
N GLY A 59 6.17 -31.50 -0.44
CA GLY A 59 5.06 -30.62 -0.83
C GLY A 59 4.68 -29.55 0.22
N MET A 60 5.39 -29.47 1.33
CA MET A 60 5.10 -28.52 2.43
C MET A 60 5.25 -27.06 2.02
N GLN A 61 6.02 -26.77 0.98
CA GLN A 61 6.13 -25.43 0.39
C GLN A 61 4.78 -24.79 0.03
N TYR A 62 3.79 -25.61 -0.34
CA TYR A 62 2.45 -25.13 -0.70
C TYR A 62 1.63 -24.67 0.50
N GLY A 63 2.06 -24.96 1.74
CA GLY A 63 1.43 -24.46 2.97
C GLY A 63 1.44 -22.94 3.09
N ILE A 64 2.32 -22.25 2.33
CA ILE A 64 2.35 -20.79 2.27
C ILE A 64 1.11 -20.21 1.55
N LEU A 65 0.51 -20.95 0.60
CA LEU A 65 -0.59 -20.44 -0.23
C LEU A 65 -1.84 -20.06 0.59
N PRO A 66 -2.37 -20.90 1.48
CA PRO A 66 -3.50 -20.53 2.32
C PRO A 66 -3.17 -19.35 3.25
N ILE A 67 -1.93 -19.25 3.76
CA ILE A 67 -1.47 -18.13 4.59
C ILE A 67 -1.49 -16.83 3.78
N MET A 68 -0.95 -16.84 2.56
CA MET A 68 -0.98 -15.71 1.66
C MET A 68 -2.42 -15.33 1.26
N ALA A 69 -3.31 -16.31 1.07
CA ALA A 69 -4.72 -16.06 0.79
C ALA A 69 -5.41 -15.26 1.91
N LEU A 70 -5.13 -15.56 3.17
CA LEU A 70 -5.65 -14.78 4.31
C LEU A 70 -5.22 -13.31 4.23
N ILE A 71 -3.94 -13.05 3.92
CA ILE A 71 -3.41 -11.68 3.79
C ILE A 71 -4.06 -10.96 2.61
N VAL A 72 -4.17 -11.62 1.46
CA VAL A 72 -4.77 -11.02 0.25
C VAL A 72 -6.23 -10.66 0.49
N ILE A 73 -7.01 -11.56 1.08
CA ILE A 73 -8.43 -11.33 1.39
C ILE A 73 -8.56 -10.20 2.42
N GLY A 74 -7.81 -10.25 3.53
CA GLY A 74 -7.82 -9.21 4.56
C GLY A 74 -7.43 -7.84 4.01
N GLY A 75 -6.36 -7.76 3.21
CA GLY A 75 -5.90 -6.54 2.56
C GLY A 75 -6.90 -5.96 1.56
N ALA A 76 -7.65 -6.83 0.85
CA ALA A 76 -8.68 -6.39 -0.08
C ALA A 76 -9.82 -5.62 0.63
N PHE A 77 -10.18 -6.03 1.85
CA PHE A 77 -11.19 -5.32 2.65
C PHE A 77 -10.66 -4.00 3.21
N ILE A 78 -9.44 -3.97 3.73
CA ILE A 78 -8.90 -2.80 4.45
C ILE A 78 -8.97 -1.55 3.60
N LYS A 79 -8.46 -1.58 2.38
CA LYS A 79 -8.40 -0.40 1.52
C LYS A 79 -9.80 0.18 1.29
N SER A 80 -10.75 -0.64 0.86
CA SER A 80 -12.11 -0.22 0.53
C SER A 80 -12.88 0.29 1.75
N VAL A 81 -12.72 -0.39 2.89
CA VAL A 81 -13.47 -0.05 4.11
C VAL A 81 -12.97 1.24 4.74
N ILE A 82 -11.65 1.42 4.84
CA ILE A 82 -11.09 2.63 5.45
C ILE A 82 -11.37 3.85 4.58
N THR A 83 -11.16 3.76 3.27
CA THR A 83 -11.46 4.87 2.35
C THR A 83 -12.96 5.17 2.30
N GLY A 84 -13.81 4.15 2.30
CA GLY A 84 -15.26 4.30 2.41
C GLY A 84 -15.70 4.95 3.72
N THR A 85 -15.04 4.63 4.85
CA THR A 85 -15.28 5.29 6.14
C THR A 85 -14.95 6.78 6.05
N VAL A 86 -13.79 7.15 5.52
CA VAL A 86 -13.43 8.56 5.33
C VAL A 86 -14.45 9.29 4.46
N ALA A 87 -14.93 8.65 3.40
CA ALA A 87 -15.94 9.24 2.52
C ALA A 87 -17.28 9.48 3.25
N ARG A 88 -17.71 8.58 4.13
CA ARG A 88 -18.96 8.68 4.89
C ARG A 88 -18.90 9.67 6.05
N GLU A 89 -17.79 9.72 6.75
CA GLU A 89 -17.59 10.58 7.92
C GLU A 89 -17.19 12.02 7.56
N THR A 90 -17.00 12.33 6.28
CA THR A 90 -16.65 13.66 5.79
C THR A 90 -17.77 14.27 4.93
N THR A 91 -17.99 15.57 5.09
CA THR A 91 -18.86 16.35 4.20
C THR A 91 -18.12 16.64 2.87
N GLU A 92 -18.84 16.98 1.81
CA GLU A 92 -18.26 17.32 0.51
C GLU A 92 -17.20 18.43 0.62
N ALA A 93 -17.45 19.46 1.45
CA ALA A 93 -16.54 20.57 1.69
C ALA A 93 -15.21 20.16 2.37
N ASN A 94 -15.23 19.12 3.22
CA ASN A 94 -14.09 18.69 4.01
C ASN A 94 -13.47 17.38 3.50
N ARG A 95 -14.01 16.78 2.44
CA ARG A 95 -13.62 15.45 1.95
C ARG A 95 -12.17 15.38 1.52
N ALA A 96 -11.68 16.37 0.76
CA ALA A 96 -10.27 16.46 0.38
C ALA A 96 -9.33 16.47 1.59
N LYS A 97 -9.68 17.24 2.63
CA LYS A 97 -8.91 17.31 3.88
C LYS A 97 -8.94 15.97 4.64
N GLY A 98 -10.11 15.32 4.69
CA GLY A 98 -10.25 14.00 5.30
C GLY A 98 -9.35 12.96 4.63
N PHE A 99 -9.33 12.90 3.31
CA PHE A 99 -8.46 12.00 2.56
C PHE A 99 -6.97 12.38 2.68
N ALA A 100 -6.63 13.67 2.77
CA ALA A 100 -5.25 14.10 2.99
C ALA A 100 -4.72 13.64 4.36
N ILE A 101 -5.51 13.79 5.42
CA ILE A 101 -5.17 13.31 6.77
C ILE A 101 -5.01 11.78 6.76
N PHE A 102 -5.99 11.08 6.20
CA PHE A 102 -5.92 9.62 6.05
C PHE A 102 -4.64 9.18 5.33
N TYR A 103 -4.34 9.82 4.20
CA TYR A 103 -3.17 9.49 3.39
C TYR A 103 -1.85 9.81 4.12
N GLY A 104 -1.81 10.91 4.88
CA GLY A 104 -0.69 11.26 5.76
C GLY A 104 -0.46 10.17 6.82
N MET A 105 -1.51 9.71 7.49
CA MET A 105 -1.40 8.64 8.52
C MET A 105 -0.93 7.31 7.94
N VAL A 106 -1.43 6.92 6.76
CA VAL A 106 -0.95 5.72 6.04
C VAL A 106 0.54 5.81 5.76
N ASN A 107 1.01 6.99 5.32
CA ASN A 107 2.42 7.20 4.99
C ASN A 107 3.32 7.31 6.24
N ILE A 108 2.83 7.81 7.37
CA ILE A 108 3.53 7.72 8.67
C ILE A 108 3.75 6.25 9.04
N GLY A 109 2.72 5.42 8.92
CA GLY A 109 2.82 3.99 9.16
C GLY A 109 3.81 3.29 8.20
N ALA A 110 3.75 3.62 6.90
CA ALA A 110 4.65 3.09 5.90
C ALA A 110 6.11 3.50 6.13
N PHE A 111 6.35 4.78 6.50
CA PHE A 111 7.67 5.29 6.86
C PHE A 111 8.24 4.54 8.06
N SER A 112 7.48 4.46 9.14
CA SER A 112 7.89 3.80 10.38
C SER A 112 8.20 2.31 10.14
N GLY A 113 7.32 1.60 9.44
CA GLY A 113 7.49 0.18 9.12
C GLY A 113 8.75 -0.08 8.29
N LYS A 114 8.98 0.69 7.22
CA LYS A 114 10.17 0.53 6.36
C LYS A 114 11.47 0.90 7.07
N THR A 115 11.44 1.86 8.00
CA THR A 115 12.62 2.25 8.78
C THR A 115 13.15 1.11 9.63
N ILE A 116 12.28 0.25 10.16
CA ILE A 116 12.64 -0.88 11.03
C ILE A 116 13.30 -2.03 10.23
N VAL A 117 13.01 -2.16 8.93
CA VAL A 117 13.46 -3.30 8.11
C VAL A 117 14.98 -3.46 8.10
N LYS A 118 15.72 -2.36 7.85
CA LYS A 118 17.18 -2.40 7.73
C LYS A 118 17.87 -2.78 9.05
N PRO A 119 17.63 -2.06 10.18
CA PRO A 119 18.24 -2.40 11.45
C PRO A 119 17.95 -3.85 11.90
N LEU A 120 16.73 -4.33 11.66
CA LEU A 120 16.35 -5.67 12.04
C LEU A 120 17.06 -6.73 11.20
N ARG A 121 17.21 -6.48 9.89
CA ARG A 121 17.95 -7.37 9.00
C ARG A 121 19.45 -7.38 9.30
N GLU A 122 20.03 -6.24 9.65
CA GLU A 122 21.46 -6.14 10.03
C GLU A 122 21.74 -6.84 11.37
N ALA A 123 20.79 -6.74 12.33
CA ALA A 123 20.95 -7.36 13.64
C ALA A 123 20.72 -8.89 13.66
N LEU A 124 19.78 -9.39 12.87
CA LEU A 124 19.29 -10.77 12.92
C LEU A 124 19.45 -11.56 11.61
N GLY A 125 20.03 -10.95 10.57
CA GLY A 125 20.18 -11.62 9.27
C GLY A 125 18.84 -12.11 8.68
N ASN A 126 18.78 -13.36 8.23
CA ASN A 126 17.55 -13.93 7.66
C ASN A 126 16.42 -14.11 8.69
N GLU A 127 16.76 -14.32 9.97
CA GLU A 127 15.78 -14.37 11.08
C GLU A 127 15.09 -13.03 11.28
N GLY A 128 15.74 -11.92 10.93
CA GLY A 128 15.14 -10.59 10.94
C GLY A 128 13.92 -10.47 10.05
N LEU A 129 13.87 -11.18 8.93
CA LEU A 129 12.70 -11.21 8.04
C LEU A 129 11.52 -11.97 8.67
N ILE A 130 11.78 -13.05 9.42
CA ILE A 130 10.77 -13.77 10.17
C ILE A 130 10.22 -12.88 11.29
N THR A 131 11.10 -12.20 12.01
CA THR A 131 10.74 -11.26 13.08
C THR A 131 9.88 -10.11 12.60
N LEU A 132 10.07 -9.61 11.36
CA LEU A 132 9.18 -8.62 10.74
C LEU A 132 7.73 -9.11 10.60
N ASN A 133 7.51 -10.40 10.38
CA ASN A 133 6.16 -10.96 10.32
C ASN A 133 5.51 -11.00 11.70
N TYR A 134 6.26 -11.29 12.78
CA TYR A 134 5.76 -11.17 14.15
C TYR A 134 5.40 -9.73 14.49
N PHE A 135 6.24 -8.77 14.11
CA PHE A 135 5.94 -7.35 14.27
C PHE A 135 4.65 -6.96 13.52
N SER A 136 4.50 -7.38 12.27
CA SER A 136 3.30 -7.12 11.46
C SER A 136 2.05 -7.75 12.06
N ALA A 137 2.14 -8.99 12.54
CA ALA A 137 1.05 -9.69 13.24
C ALA A 137 0.65 -8.94 14.51
N SER A 138 1.62 -8.47 15.30
CA SER A 138 1.37 -7.70 16.52
C SER A 138 0.71 -6.37 16.23
N MET A 139 1.14 -5.64 15.20
CA MET A 139 0.54 -4.35 14.81
C MET A 139 -0.89 -4.53 14.29
N THR A 140 -1.15 -5.56 13.48
CA THR A 140 -2.52 -5.85 13.00
C THR A 140 -3.42 -6.32 14.13
N PHE A 141 -2.91 -7.05 15.11
CA PHE A 141 -3.64 -7.44 16.31
C PHE A 141 -3.99 -6.23 17.19
N LEU A 142 -3.04 -5.32 17.41
CA LEU A 142 -3.31 -4.06 18.13
C LEU A 142 -4.36 -3.22 17.41
N ALA A 143 -4.32 -3.16 16.07
CA ALA A 143 -5.35 -2.49 15.28
C ALA A 143 -6.72 -3.17 15.43
N LEU A 144 -6.78 -4.52 15.48
CA LEU A 144 -8.00 -5.27 15.76
C LEU A 144 -8.61 -4.89 17.12
N ILE A 145 -7.77 -4.84 18.16
CA ILE A 145 -8.18 -4.42 19.50
C ILE A 145 -8.70 -2.98 19.48
N ALA A 146 -7.96 -2.06 18.83
CA ALA A 146 -8.37 -0.66 18.73
C ALA A 146 -9.74 -0.51 18.05
N ILE A 147 -9.99 -1.24 16.96
CA ILE A 147 -11.28 -1.22 16.28
C ILE A 147 -12.38 -1.79 17.16
N TRP A 148 -12.10 -2.87 17.86
CA TRP A 148 -13.07 -3.50 18.75
C TRP A 148 -13.59 -2.54 19.83
N PHE A 149 -12.67 -1.81 20.48
CA PHE A 149 -13.00 -0.94 21.62
C PHE A 149 -13.41 0.49 21.19
N PHE A 150 -12.75 1.07 20.20
CA PHE A 150 -12.87 2.50 19.89
C PHE A 150 -13.70 2.79 18.64
N TYR A 151 -13.79 1.88 17.67
CA TYR A 151 -14.51 2.16 16.44
C TYR A 151 -16.02 1.86 16.61
N LYS A 152 -16.79 2.94 16.65
CA LYS A 152 -18.26 2.89 16.61
C LYS A 152 -18.70 3.38 15.23
N SER A 153 -19.17 2.47 14.38
CA SER A 153 -19.77 2.85 13.10
C SER A 153 -21.14 3.44 13.32
N SER A 154 -21.38 4.64 12.80
CA SER A 154 -22.71 5.25 12.75
C SER A 154 -23.62 4.56 11.71
N HIS A 155 -23.03 3.77 10.81
CA HIS A 155 -23.75 3.09 9.73
C HIS A 155 -23.64 1.57 9.88
N THR A 156 -24.75 0.95 10.21
CA THR A 156 -25.00 -0.48 9.97
C THR A 156 -25.13 -0.67 8.45
N GLY A 157 -24.55 -1.75 7.91
CA GLY A 157 -24.64 -2.04 6.48
C GLY A 157 -26.10 -2.00 5.97
N GLU A 158 -26.29 -1.72 4.71
CA GLU A 158 -27.63 -1.75 4.11
C GLU A 158 -28.14 -3.20 4.11
N GLU A 159 -29.01 -3.50 5.08
CA GLU A 159 -29.72 -4.77 5.14
C GLU A 159 -30.62 -4.87 3.89
N GLY A 160 -30.31 -5.82 3.02
CA GLY A 160 -31.16 -6.13 1.87
C GLY A 160 -30.51 -6.17 0.50
N LYS A 161 -29.29 -5.64 0.29
CA LYS A 161 -28.61 -5.81 -1.02
C LYS A 161 -28.27 -7.28 -1.26
N THR A 162 -28.84 -7.84 -2.32
CA THR A 162 -28.52 -9.20 -2.80
C THR A 162 -27.21 -9.20 -3.59
N PHE A 163 -26.50 -10.34 -3.64
CA PHE A 163 -25.31 -10.49 -4.50
C PHE A 163 -25.59 -10.11 -5.97
N ARG A 164 -26.81 -10.38 -6.47
CA ARG A 164 -27.24 -9.97 -7.80
C ARG A 164 -27.28 -8.46 -7.99
N GLN A 165 -27.67 -7.71 -6.97
CA GLN A 165 -27.70 -6.24 -6.99
C GLN A 165 -26.27 -5.68 -6.96
N ILE A 166 -25.38 -6.27 -6.15
CA ILE A 166 -23.95 -5.92 -6.12
C ILE A 166 -23.34 -6.13 -7.51
N TRP A 167 -23.60 -7.29 -8.14
CA TRP A 167 -23.11 -7.58 -9.47
C TRP A 167 -23.64 -6.61 -10.54
N LYS A 168 -24.92 -6.27 -10.47
CA LYS A 168 -25.52 -5.25 -11.35
C LYS A 168 -24.89 -3.86 -11.16
N ALA A 169 -24.60 -3.46 -9.92
CA ALA A 169 -23.91 -2.20 -9.63
C ALA A 169 -22.49 -2.17 -10.20
N LEU A 170 -21.74 -3.26 -10.07
CA LEU A 170 -20.43 -3.41 -10.70
C LEU A 170 -20.49 -3.28 -12.23
N LEU A 171 -21.44 -3.96 -12.85
CA LEU A 171 -21.63 -3.86 -14.32
C LEU A 171 -22.03 -2.44 -14.74
N LYS A 172 -22.79 -1.73 -13.93
CA LYS A 172 -23.13 -0.30 -14.18
C LYS A 172 -21.90 0.59 -14.13
N VAL A 173 -20.99 0.38 -13.17
CA VAL A 173 -19.70 1.09 -13.12
C VAL A 173 -18.88 0.81 -14.37
N CYS A 174 -18.79 -0.45 -14.80
CA CYS A 174 -18.10 -0.85 -16.04
C CYS A 174 -18.74 -0.25 -17.30
N GLY A 175 -20.04 0.04 -17.28
CA GLY A 175 -20.76 0.70 -18.36
C GLY A 175 -20.49 2.22 -18.47
N ASN A 176 -19.87 2.84 -17.47
CA ASN A 176 -19.53 4.25 -17.49
C ASN A 176 -18.17 4.47 -18.17
N GLY A 177 -18.18 4.67 -19.49
CA GLY A 177 -16.96 4.80 -20.29
C GLY A 177 -16.04 5.94 -19.83
N ARG A 178 -16.59 7.07 -19.35
CA ARG A 178 -15.79 8.19 -18.83
C ARG A 178 -15.04 7.81 -17.55
N LEU A 179 -15.70 7.08 -16.66
CA LEU A 179 -15.10 6.58 -15.42
C LEU A 179 -14.02 5.53 -15.72
N ILE A 180 -14.29 4.60 -16.61
CA ILE A 180 -13.33 3.58 -17.03
C ILE A 180 -12.10 4.20 -17.68
N PHE A 181 -12.29 5.21 -18.55
CA PHE A 181 -11.16 5.91 -19.18
C PHE A 181 -10.27 6.61 -18.13
N LEU A 182 -10.86 7.24 -17.12
CA LEU A 182 -10.11 7.84 -16.02
C LEU A 182 -9.37 6.79 -15.20
N ILE A 183 -10.00 5.63 -14.91
CA ILE A 183 -9.36 4.51 -14.22
C ILE A 183 -8.14 4.02 -15.01
N LEU A 184 -8.24 3.89 -16.34
CA LEU A 184 -7.11 3.48 -17.19
C LEU A 184 -5.94 4.46 -17.13
N ILE A 185 -6.21 5.78 -17.17
CA ILE A 185 -5.16 6.79 -17.03
C ILE A 185 -4.45 6.67 -15.68
N ILE A 186 -5.22 6.54 -14.60
CA ILE A 186 -4.67 6.43 -13.24
C ILE A 186 -3.95 5.09 -13.03
N THR A 187 -4.40 4.03 -13.69
CA THR A 187 -3.69 2.74 -13.71
C THR A 187 -2.27 2.92 -14.25
N GLY A 188 -2.08 3.71 -15.32
CA GLY A 188 -0.76 4.05 -15.84
C GLY A 188 0.15 4.71 -14.78
N PHE A 189 -0.38 5.67 -14.02
CA PHE A 189 0.33 6.28 -12.90
C PHE A 189 0.75 5.23 -11.86
N TRP A 190 -0.18 4.39 -11.41
CA TRP A 190 0.12 3.37 -10.40
C TRP A 190 1.07 2.28 -10.91
N MET A 191 1.06 1.96 -12.21
CA MET A 191 2.06 1.06 -12.81
C MET A 191 3.48 1.61 -12.65
N VAL A 192 3.69 2.92 -12.93
CA VAL A 192 4.99 3.58 -12.72
C VAL A 192 5.33 3.65 -11.24
N GLN A 193 4.38 4.05 -10.39
CA GLN A 193 4.56 4.16 -8.95
C GLN A 193 5.00 2.83 -8.32
N HIS A 194 4.43 1.71 -8.74
CA HIS A 194 4.76 0.40 -8.18
C HIS A 194 6.14 -0.13 -8.59
N GLN A 195 6.79 0.45 -9.62
CA GLN A 195 8.17 0.12 -9.95
C GLN A 195 9.14 0.45 -8.80
N LEU A 196 8.77 1.38 -7.91
CA LEU A 196 9.50 1.66 -6.67
C LEU A 196 9.68 0.41 -5.79
N TYR A 197 8.77 -0.54 -5.87
CA TYR A 197 8.81 -1.78 -5.06
C TYR A 197 9.19 -3.01 -5.87
N ALA A 198 8.92 -3.03 -7.17
CA ALA A 198 9.15 -4.19 -8.02
C ALA A 198 10.55 -4.18 -8.68
N THR A 199 10.91 -3.07 -9.31
CA THR A 199 12.11 -2.97 -10.14
C THR A 199 13.27 -2.27 -9.42
N MET A 200 13.00 -1.16 -8.73
CA MET A 200 14.01 -0.34 -8.10
C MET A 200 14.92 -1.13 -7.12
N PRO A 201 14.43 -2.00 -6.24
CA PRO A 201 15.29 -2.72 -5.31
C PRO A 201 16.34 -3.56 -6.03
N LYS A 202 15.93 -4.27 -7.08
CA LYS A 202 16.84 -5.12 -7.88
C LYS A 202 17.84 -4.28 -8.67
N TYR A 203 17.38 -3.15 -9.21
CA TYR A 203 18.22 -2.23 -9.97
C TYR A 203 19.32 -1.61 -9.11
N VAL A 204 18.96 -1.10 -7.94
CA VAL A 204 19.90 -0.49 -6.99
C VAL A 204 20.95 -1.51 -6.51
N LEU A 205 20.55 -2.72 -6.13
CA LEU A 205 21.47 -3.76 -5.68
C LEU A 205 22.46 -4.15 -6.79
N ARG A 206 22.02 -4.20 -8.05
CA ARG A 206 22.91 -4.53 -9.18
C ARG A 206 23.96 -3.46 -9.48
N LEU A 207 23.63 -2.18 -9.28
CA LEU A 207 24.51 -1.05 -9.65
C LEU A 207 25.28 -0.49 -8.47
N ALA A 208 24.68 -0.39 -7.29
CA ALA A 208 25.30 0.16 -6.09
C ALA A 208 25.83 -0.92 -5.13
N GLY A 209 25.59 -2.21 -5.45
CA GLY A 209 26.09 -3.35 -4.69
C GLY A 209 25.20 -3.75 -3.50
N GLU A 210 25.57 -4.87 -2.87
CA GLU A 210 24.80 -5.49 -1.76
C GLU A 210 24.76 -4.61 -0.48
N GLY A 211 25.67 -3.66 -0.34
CA GLY A 211 25.65 -2.68 0.77
C GLY A 211 24.55 -1.63 0.65
N ALA A 212 23.89 -1.53 -0.51
CA ALA A 212 22.77 -0.62 -0.70
C ALA A 212 21.54 -1.11 0.09
N SER A 213 20.74 -0.17 0.54
CA SER A 213 19.52 -0.45 1.33
C SER A 213 18.25 0.02 0.60
N PRO A 214 17.69 -0.78 -0.32
CA PRO A 214 16.55 -0.37 -1.13
C PRO A 214 15.33 0.05 -0.30
N SER A 215 15.11 -0.56 0.86
CA SER A 215 14.03 -0.20 1.78
C SER A 215 14.15 1.25 2.27
N TRP A 216 15.36 1.73 2.49
CA TRP A 216 15.61 3.11 2.92
C TRP A 216 15.40 4.11 1.77
N TYR A 217 15.83 3.76 0.54
CA TYR A 217 15.52 4.58 -0.63
C TYR A 217 14.01 4.66 -0.86
N ALA A 218 13.31 3.52 -0.82
CA ALA A 218 11.85 3.50 -0.92
C ALA A 218 11.15 4.28 0.20
N ASN A 219 11.83 4.49 1.35
CA ASN A 219 11.28 5.24 2.48
C ASN A 219 11.23 6.75 2.24
N VAL A 220 11.99 7.26 1.29
CA VAL A 220 11.95 8.67 0.88
C VAL A 220 10.55 9.05 0.37
N ASN A 221 9.87 8.16 -0.35
CA ASN A 221 8.53 8.43 -0.86
C ASN A 221 7.51 8.72 0.26
N PRO A 222 7.25 7.84 1.26
CA PRO A 222 6.31 8.14 2.32
C PRO A 222 6.74 9.35 3.18
N LEU A 223 8.03 9.61 3.34
CA LEU A 223 8.52 10.80 4.02
C LEU A 223 8.07 12.08 3.29
N VAL A 224 8.28 12.14 1.97
CA VAL A 224 7.84 13.27 1.14
C VAL A 224 6.32 13.44 1.22
N VAL A 225 5.56 12.34 1.15
CA VAL A 225 4.10 12.41 1.28
C VAL A 225 3.68 12.98 2.64
N VAL A 226 4.25 12.50 3.74
CA VAL A 226 3.94 13.02 5.10
C VAL A 226 4.20 14.52 5.20
N LEU A 227 5.34 14.98 4.67
CA LEU A 227 5.73 16.39 4.76
C LEU A 227 4.85 17.30 3.89
N PHE A 228 4.45 16.85 2.71
CA PHE A 228 3.87 17.72 1.69
C PHE A 228 2.38 17.51 1.44
N VAL A 229 1.75 16.39 1.83
CA VAL A 229 0.36 16.09 1.49
C VAL A 229 -0.62 17.15 1.98
N ASN A 230 -0.45 17.65 3.22
CA ASN A 230 -1.33 18.69 3.76
C ASN A 230 -1.08 20.04 3.08
N LEU A 231 0.18 20.39 2.81
CA LEU A 231 0.56 21.63 2.12
C LEU A 231 -0.04 21.65 0.70
N VAL A 232 0.18 20.59 -0.07
CA VAL A 232 -0.34 20.44 -1.44
C VAL A 232 -1.87 20.47 -1.45
N THR A 233 -2.53 19.77 -0.52
CA THR A 233 -4.00 19.80 -0.39
C THR A 233 -4.50 21.20 -0.13
N GLN A 234 -3.79 21.98 0.70
CA GLN A 234 -4.15 23.37 1.00
C GLN A 234 -3.93 24.30 -0.20
N MET A 235 -2.82 24.14 -0.92
CA MET A 235 -2.55 24.89 -2.17
C MET A 235 -3.62 24.62 -3.24
N MET A 236 -4.05 23.37 -3.35
CA MET A 236 -5.01 22.93 -4.36
C MET A 236 -6.48 23.02 -3.93
N ARG A 237 -6.77 23.59 -2.74
CA ARG A 237 -8.14 23.64 -2.17
C ARG A 237 -9.18 24.31 -3.07
N HIS A 238 -8.77 25.31 -3.85
CA HIS A 238 -9.65 26.05 -4.77
C HIS A 238 -9.63 25.51 -6.21
N LYS A 239 -8.90 24.42 -6.45
CA LYS A 239 -8.80 23.77 -7.76
C LYS A 239 -9.62 22.48 -7.76
N THR A 240 -10.05 22.07 -8.95
CA THR A 240 -10.75 20.79 -9.09
C THR A 240 -9.83 19.61 -8.81
N ALA A 241 -10.40 18.46 -8.41
CA ALA A 241 -9.64 17.24 -8.22
C ALA A 241 -8.87 16.84 -9.48
N LEU A 242 -9.51 16.96 -10.66
CA LEU A 242 -8.87 16.67 -11.95
C LEU A 242 -7.66 17.57 -12.22
N THR A 243 -7.73 18.88 -11.91
CA THR A 243 -6.59 19.80 -12.06
C THR A 243 -5.41 19.36 -11.20
N SER A 244 -5.65 19.00 -9.94
CA SER A 244 -4.60 18.51 -9.05
C SER A 244 -3.96 17.23 -9.59
N MET A 245 -4.76 16.25 -9.98
CA MET A 245 -4.26 15.00 -10.55
C MET A 245 -3.44 15.25 -11.82
N THR A 246 -3.86 16.18 -12.70
CA THR A 246 -3.11 16.56 -13.90
C THR A 246 -1.74 17.11 -13.55
N VAL A 247 -1.62 17.99 -12.56
CA VAL A 247 -0.32 18.51 -12.09
C VAL A 247 0.58 17.35 -11.64
N GLY A 248 0.07 16.43 -10.82
CA GLY A 248 0.83 15.26 -10.38
C GLY A 248 1.29 14.36 -11.54
N MET A 249 0.43 14.19 -12.56
CA MET A 249 0.78 13.44 -13.77
C MET A 249 1.93 14.07 -14.56
N PHE A 250 2.07 15.40 -14.56
CA PHE A 250 3.20 16.08 -15.21
C PHE A 250 4.49 16.02 -14.35
N ILE A 251 4.39 15.85 -13.04
CA ILE A 251 5.57 15.68 -12.17
C ILE A 251 6.17 14.28 -12.32
N MET A 252 5.37 13.25 -12.58
CA MET A 252 5.84 11.85 -12.67
C MET A 252 6.93 11.63 -13.74
N PRO A 253 6.84 12.13 -14.98
CA PRO A 253 7.93 12.02 -15.96
C PRO A 253 9.24 12.64 -15.48
N VAL A 254 9.20 13.75 -14.72
CA VAL A 254 10.40 14.35 -14.14
C VAL A 254 11.10 13.38 -13.20
N SER A 255 10.34 12.65 -12.38
CA SER A 255 10.88 11.57 -11.54
C SER A 255 11.63 10.52 -12.37
N ALA A 256 11.01 10.03 -13.43
CA ALA A 256 11.61 9.02 -14.30
C ALA A 256 12.88 9.53 -15.00
N LEU A 257 12.88 10.78 -15.48
CA LEU A 257 14.04 11.41 -16.10
C LEU A 257 15.19 11.57 -15.11
N CYS A 258 14.93 11.98 -13.87
CA CYS A 258 15.94 12.06 -12.82
C CYS A 258 16.58 10.69 -12.57
N MET A 259 15.77 9.64 -12.44
CA MET A 259 16.28 8.27 -12.22
C MET A 259 17.12 7.80 -13.42
N ALA A 260 16.68 8.05 -14.64
CA ALA A 260 17.39 7.68 -15.86
C ALA A 260 18.74 8.43 -15.99
N TYR A 261 18.76 9.70 -15.60
CA TYR A 261 19.96 10.54 -15.66
C TYR A 261 21.11 10.00 -14.80
N GLY A 262 20.82 9.27 -13.73
CA GLY A 262 21.82 8.60 -12.91
C GLY A 262 22.76 7.68 -13.69
N ASN A 263 22.29 7.10 -14.80
CA ASN A 263 23.12 6.23 -15.65
C ASN A 263 24.09 6.99 -16.58
N VAL A 264 23.91 8.29 -16.72
CA VAL A 264 24.79 9.15 -17.55
C VAL A 264 25.94 9.69 -16.71
N LEU A 265 25.81 9.66 -15.38
CA LEU A 265 26.83 10.13 -14.46
C LEU A 265 27.98 9.12 -14.33
N ASP A 266 29.19 9.64 -14.09
CA ASP A 266 30.37 8.79 -13.88
C ASP A 266 30.23 7.97 -12.59
N GLY A 267 30.10 6.66 -12.73
CA GLY A 267 29.97 5.71 -11.63
C GLY A 267 31.18 5.61 -10.70
N SER A 268 32.32 6.15 -11.09
CA SER A 268 33.52 6.19 -10.24
C SER A 268 33.49 7.30 -9.18
N THR A 269 32.56 8.26 -9.33
CA THR A 269 32.37 9.37 -8.39
C THR A 269 31.35 9.04 -7.32
N THR A 270 31.36 9.78 -6.21
CA THR A 270 30.33 9.71 -5.18
C THR A 270 29.66 11.07 -5.00
N ILE A 271 28.34 11.10 -4.88
CA ILE A 271 27.55 12.31 -4.61
C ILE A 271 26.90 12.12 -3.23
N LEU A 272 27.24 12.97 -2.27
CA LEU A 272 26.80 12.86 -0.88
C LEU A 272 26.98 11.42 -0.31
N TRP A 273 28.18 10.86 -0.51
CA TRP A 273 28.58 9.50 -0.09
C TRP A 273 27.78 8.36 -0.72
N MET A 274 26.98 8.64 -1.76
CA MET A 274 26.18 7.66 -2.47
C MET A 274 26.72 7.47 -3.89
N HIS A 275 26.54 6.26 -4.43
CA HIS A 275 26.72 6.02 -5.86
C HIS A 275 25.79 6.96 -6.66
N PRO A 276 26.25 7.57 -7.79
CA PRO A 276 25.44 8.55 -8.54
C PRO A 276 24.06 8.06 -8.94
N VAL A 277 23.96 6.79 -9.34
CA VAL A 277 22.66 6.16 -9.65
C VAL A 277 21.75 6.14 -8.42
N ALA A 278 22.27 5.79 -7.25
CA ALA A 278 21.51 5.75 -6.02
C ALA A 278 21.06 7.16 -5.60
N PHE A 279 21.91 8.16 -5.74
CA PHE A 279 21.57 9.56 -5.47
C PHE A 279 20.47 10.06 -6.38
N MET A 280 20.60 9.87 -7.70
CA MET A 280 19.57 10.29 -8.67
C MET A 280 18.26 9.49 -8.52
N MET A 281 18.35 8.26 -8.04
CA MET A 281 17.19 7.47 -7.64
C MET A 281 16.43 8.16 -6.48
N VAL A 282 17.14 8.59 -5.43
CA VAL A 282 16.52 9.32 -4.31
C VAL A 282 15.88 10.62 -4.80
N VAL A 283 16.55 11.39 -5.66
CA VAL A 283 15.98 12.62 -6.26
C VAL A 283 14.69 12.29 -7.04
N GLY A 284 14.73 11.26 -7.86
CA GLY A 284 13.54 10.80 -8.59
C GLY A 284 12.40 10.38 -7.66
N ILE A 285 12.70 9.67 -6.57
CA ILE A 285 11.69 9.26 -5.58
C ILE A 285 11.07 10.48 -4.87
N VAL A 286 11.82 11.57 -4.65
CA VAL A 286 11.25 12.82 -4.12
C VAL A 286 10.18 13.36 -5.07
N PHE A 287 10.46 13.46 -6.37
CA PHE A 287 9.45 13.89 -7.36
C PHE A 287 8.29 12.92 -7.46
N GLN A 288 8.53 11.61 -7.32
CA GLN A 288 7.50 10.60 -7.29
C GLN A 288 6.55 10.78 -6.09
N GLY A 289 7.10 11.02 -4.89
CA GLY A 289 6.32 11.32 -3.69
C GLY A 289 5.53 12.63 -3.82
N LEU A 290 6.13 13.67 -4.42
CA LEU A 290 5.42 14.92 -4.74
C LEU A 290 4.26 14.67 -5.70
N ALA A 291 4.46 13.94 -6.80
CA ALA A 291 3.38 13.58 -7.73
C ALA A 291 2.23 12.86 -7.01
N GLU A 292 2.57 11.94 -6.12
CA GLU A 292 1.61 11.19 -5.32
C GLU A 292 0.79 12.08 -4.38
N THR A 293 1.37 13.14 -3.79
CA THR A 293 0.63 14.09 -2.94
C THR A 293 -0.43 14.87 -3.70
N PHE A 294 -0.20 15.16 -4.98
CA PHE A 294 -1.18 15.82 -5.85
C PHE A 294 -2.30 14.88 -6.30
N ILE A 295 -2.00 13.59 -6.49
CA ILE A 295 -2.92 12.64 -7.12
C ILE A 295 -3.76 11.91 -6.07
N SER A 296 -3.14 11.27 -5.07
CA SER A 296 -3.80 10.24 -4.27
C SER A 296 -4.97 10.73 -3.43
N PRO A 297 -4.89 11.83 -2.65
CA PRO A 297 -6.05 12.33 -1.90
C PRO A 297 -7.17 12.80 -2.82
N ARG A 298 -6.82 13.45 -3.93
CA ARG A 298 -7.77 14.01 -4.90
C ARG A 298 -8.44 12.93 -5.75
N PHE A 299 -7.72 11.88 -6.05
CA PHE A 299 -8.28 10.69 -6.67
C PHE A 299 -9.38 10.05 -5.79
N LEU A 300 -9.09 9.82 -4.51
CA LEU A 300 -10.05 9.28 -3.56
C LEU A 300 -11.26 10.21 -3.38
N GLU A 301 -11.04 11.50 -3.27
CA GLU A 301 -12.10 12.51 -3.24
C GLU A 301 -12.99 12.40 -4.48
N TYR A 302 -12.40 12.44 -5.68
CA TYR A 302 -13.14 12.41 -6.94
C TYR A 302 -14.01 11.17 -7.06
N PHE A 303 -13.45 9.99 -6.81
CA PHE A 303 -14.20 8.74 -6.91
C PHE A 303 -15.27 8.59 -5.82
N SER A 304 -15.00 9.10 -4.62
CA SER A 304 -16.00 9.11 -3.55
C SER A 304 -17.22 9.99 -3.86
N LEU A 305 -17.01 11.08 -4.60
CA LEU A 305 -18.09 11.97 -5.06
C LEU A 305 -18.92 11.37 -6.22
N GLN A 306 -18.37 10.39 -6.95
CA GLN A 306 -19.10 9.67 -7.99
C GLN A 306 -19.94 8.51 -7.43
N ALA A 307 -19.66 8.08 -6.21
CA ALA A 307 -20.33 6.96 -5.60
C ALA A 307 -21.77 7.33 -5.18
N PRO A 308 -22.78 6.51 -5.52
CA PRO A 308 -24.09 6.60 -4.90
C PRO A 308 -23.97 6.37 -3.39
N LYS A 309 -24.90 6.95 -2.62
CA LYS A 309 -24.96 6.71 -1.17
C LYS A 309 -25.10 5.21 -0.89
N GLY A 310 -24.25 4.69 0.00
CA GLY A 310 -24.22 3.27 0.34
C GLY A 310 -23.39 2.38 -0.58
N GLU A 311 -22.71 2.94 -1.59
CA GLU A 311 -21.82 2.22 -2.52
C GLU A 311 -20.38 2.74 -2.49
N GLU A 312 -20.01 3.53 -1.47
CA GLU A 312 -18.71 4.19 -1.36
C GLU A 312 -17.57 3.17 -1.28
N GLY A 313 -17.77 2.07 -0.55
CA GLY A 313 -16.77 0.99 -0.45
C GLY A 313 -16.49 0.34 -1.80
N MET A 314 -17.50 0.15 -2.64
CA MET A 314 -17.36 -0.42 -3.98
C MET A 314 -16.60 0.52 -4.93
N TYR A 315 -16.92 1.81 -4.92
CA TYR A 315 -16.30 2.80 -5.82
C TYR A 315 -14.85 3.13 -5.44
N LEU A 316 -14.49 3.01 -4.17
CA LEU A 316 -13.14 3.27 -3.64
C LEU A 316 -12.25 2.02 -3.55
N GLY A 317 -12.83 0.86 -3.78
CA GLY A 317 -12.11 -0.43 -3.84
C GLY A 317 -11.58 -0.75 -5.21
#